data_4f3628cad160dea0f126ceba95ac6527
#
_entry.id   4f3628cad160dea0f126ceba95ac6527
#
_cell.length_a   1.000
_cell.length_b   1.000
_cell.length_c   1.000
_cell.angle_alpha   90.00
_cell.angle_beta   90.00
_cell.angle_gamma   90.00
#
_symmetry.space_group_name_H-M   'P 1'
#
loop_
_entity.id
_entity.type
_entity.pdbx_description
1 polymer ?
#
loop_
_entity_poly.entity_id
_entity_poly.type
_entity_poly.pdbx_seq_one_letter_code
_entity_poly.pdbx_strand_id
1 'polypeptide(L)'
;MKTHTFNRTIGLTNAIILMMGNMIGIGIFVYPALISSLLPHSLWFLFFWFLGGLIAVCGALSSAELASVYPELGGDYAYLRNSFGKRWAFLYGFFTFFITFPGSIALGLSLAVHYQGSIIFG
;
A
#
# COMPACT_ATOMS: atom_id res chain seq x y z
N MET A 1 -20.68 -15.71 -23.74
CA MET A 1 -19.95 -14.88 -22.80
C MET A 1 -18.97 -14.03 -23.62
N LYS A 2 -19.18 -12.69 -23.73
CA LYS A 2 -18.24 -11.83 -24.46
C LYS A 2 -16.98 -11.69 -23.63
N THR A 3 -15.88 -12.26 -24.07
CA THR A 3 -14.55 -12.03 -23.50
C THR A 3 -14.17 -10.59 -23.80
N HIS A 4 -14.27 -9.72 -22.82
CA HIS A 4 -13.73 -8.37 -22.89
C HIS A 4 -12.20 -8.48 -22.89
N THR A 5 -11.61 -8.49 -24.08
CA THR A 5 -10.16 -8.37 -24.24
C THR A 5 -9.79 -6.93 -23.95
N PHE A 6 -9.11 -6.72 -22.83
CA PHE A 6 -8.53 -5.41 -22.52
C PHE A 6 -7.35 -5.13 -23.45
N ASN A 7 -7.37 -3.99 -24.12
CA ASN A 7 -6.22 -3.52 -24.88
C ASN A 7 -5.09 -3.17 -23.90
N ARG A 8 -3.95 -3.83 -24.03
CA ARG A 8 -2.74 -3.52 -23.26
C ARG A 8 -2.11 -2.24 -23.83
N THR A 9 -2.58 -1.08 -23.35
CA THR A 9 -2.11 0.24 -23.82
C THR A 9 -1.03 0.83 -22.90
N ILE A 10 -0.90 0.34 -21.67
CA ILE A 10 0.04 0.85 -20.68
C ILE A 10 1.37 0.09 -20.82
N GLY A 11 2.42 0.80 -21.24
CA GLY A 11 3.77 0.28 -21.27
C GLY A 11 4.37 0.09 -19.87
N LEU A 12 5.41 -0.70 -19.75
CA LEU A 12 6.08 -1.03 -18.48
C LEU A 12 6.51 0.24 -17.71
N THR A 13 7.09 1.21 -18.40
CA THR A 13 7.55 2.46 -17.79
C THR A 13 6.40 3.24 -17.15
N ASN A 14 5.28 3.37 -17.88
CA ASN A 14 4.11 4.06 -17.35
C ASN A 14 3.48 3.32 -16.16
N ALA A 15 3.47 2.00 -16.19
CA ALA A 15 3.00 1.18 -15.08
C ALA A 15 3.86 1.38 -13.82
N ILE A 16 5.19 1.41 -13.97
CA ILE A 16 6.12 1.66 -12.87
C ILE A 16 5.88 3.06 -12.27
N ILE A 17 5.78 4.09 -13.09
CA ILE A 17 5.55 5.48 -12.64
C ILE A 17 4.24 5.58 -11.87
N LEU A 18 3.15 4.98 -12.36
CA LEU A 18 1.86 4.96 -11.68
C LEU A 18 1.93 4.25 -10.32
N MET A 19 2.62 3.11 -10.25
CA MET A 19 2.81 2.37 -8.99
C MET A 19 3.63 3.16 -7.99
N MET A 20 4.75 3.78 -8.43
CA MET A 20 5.57 4.63 -7.55
C MET A 20 4.78 5.81 -7.02
N GLY A 21 3.97 6.47 -7.85
CA GLY A 21 3.11 7.58 -7.44
C GLY A 21 2.08 7.17 -6.38
N ASN A 22 1.52 5.97 -6.47
CA ASN A 22 0.61 5.43 -5.46
C ASN A 22 1.30 5.02 -4.14
N MET A 23 2.57 4.63 -4.19
CA MET A 23 3.34 4.23 -3.00
C MET A 23 3.82 5.43 -2.17
N ILE A 24 4.09 6.57 -2.82
CA ILE A 24 4.54 7.79 -2.14
C ILE A 24 3.32 8.46 -1.49
N GLY A 25 3.06 8.09 -0.25
CA GLY A 25 2.01 8.69 0.57
C GLY A 25 2.58 9.60 1.67
N ILE A 26 1.71 10.23 2.43
CA ILE A 26 2.05 11.11 3.55
C ILE A 26 2.96 10.44 4.59
N GLY A 27 2.86 9.11 4.72
CA GLY A 27 3.62 8.31 5.68
C GLY A 27 5.13 8.45 5.55
N ILE A 28 5.66 8.58 4.32
CA ILE A 28 7.11 8.72 4.09
C ILE A 28 7.68 10.01 4.68
N PHE A 29 6.86 11.03 4.85
CA PHE A 29 7.27 12.32 5.43
C PHE A 29 7.10 12.37 6.95
N VAL A 30 6.13 11.65 7.50
CA VAL A 30 5.76 11.72 8.92
C VAL A 30 6.43 10.62 9.74
N TYR A 31 6.41 9.37 9.27
CA TYR A 31 6.92 8.24 10.03
C TYR A 31 8.43 8.29 10.33
N PRO A 32 9.32 8.77 9.44
CA PRO A 32 10.75 8.84 9.78
C PRO A 32 11.02 9.72 10.99
N ALA A 33 10.37 10.89 11.07
CA ALA A 33 10.52 11.80 12.21
C ALA A 33 9.99 11.19 13.51
N LEU A 34 8.82 10.53 13.43
CA LEU A 34 8.18 9.91 14.59
C LEU A 34 8.96 8.70 15.09
N ILE A 35 9.46 7.84 14.23
CA ILE A 35 10.23 6.65 14.59
C ILE A 35 11.61 7.07 15.14
N SER A 36 12.24 8.08 14.55
CA SER A 36 13.55 8.56 15.03
C SER A 36 13.49 9.14 16.44
N SER A 37 12.36 9.74 16.83
CA SER A 37 12.17 10.26 18.19
C SER A 37 11.97 9.16 19.24
N LEU A 38 11.55 7.97 18.84
CA LEU A 38 11.34 6.82 19.75
C LEU A 38 12.59 5.95 19.92
N LEU A 39 13.57 6.09 19.04
CA LEU A 39 14.76 5.25 19.04
C LEU A 39 15.95 5.96 19.69
N PRO A 40 16.69 5.29 20.62
CA PRO A 40 17.81 5.91 21.34
C PRO A 40 19.02 6.23 20.47
N HIS A 41 19.18 5.52 19.33
CA HIS A 41 20.30 5.70 18.42
C HIS A 41 19.89 5.65 16.95
N SER A 42 20.44 6.51 16.12
CA SER A 42 20.19 6.59 14.68
C SER A 42 20.51 5.30 13.92
N LEU A 43 21.44 4.47 14.43
CA LEU A 43 21.76 3.18 13.80
C LEU A 43 20.60 2.19 13.84
N TRP A 44 19.82 2.18 14.92
CA TRP A 44 18.64 1.34 15.02
C TRP A 44 17.56 1.77 14.05
N PHE A 45 17.41 3.08 13.84
CA PHE A 45 16.50 3.60 12.82
C PHE A 45 16.84 3.07 11.42
N LEU A 46 18.11 3.19 11.01
CA LEU A 46 18.58 2.70 9.71
C LEU A 46 18.41 1.18 9.57
N PHE A 47 18.72 0.44 10.63
CA PHE A 47 18.58 -1.02 10.64
C PHE A 47 17.10 -1.45 10.42
N PHE A 48 16.17 -0.89 11.19
CA PHE A 48 14.75 -1.22 11.05
C PHE A 48 14.18 -0.74 9.72
N TRP A 49 14.67 0.40 9.22
CA TRP A 49 14.25 0.91 7.91
C TRP A 49 14.70 -0.01 6.78
N PHE A 50 15.94 -0.49 6.83
CA PHE A 50 16.48 -1.46 5.88
C PHE A 50 15.72 -2.81 5.94
N LEU A 51 15.49 -3.29 7.17
CA LEU A 51 14.72 -4.53 7.38
C LEU A 51 13.30 -4.43 6.83
N GLY A 52 12.63 -3.31 7.08
CA GLY A 52 11.30 -3.03 6.53
C GLY A 52 11.29 -3.02 5.00
N GLY A 53 12.31 -2.41 4.38
CA GLY A 53 12.50 -2.42 2.94
C GLY A 53 12.69 -3.83 2.38
N LEU A 54 13.47 -4.67 3.05
CA LEU A 54 13.69 -6.05 2.66
C LEU A 54 12.37 -6.87 2.71
N ILE A 55 11.60 -6.72 3.79
CA ILE A 55 10.29 -7.37 3.93
C ILE A 55 9.33 -6.90 2.82
N ALA A 56 9.32 -5.61 2.52
CA ALA A 56 8.48 -5.06 1.45
C ALA A 56 8.84 -5.64 0.08
N VAL A 57 10.13 -5.80 -0.23
CA VAL A 57 10.59 -6.45 -1.48
C VAL A 57 10.14 -7.90 -1.54
N CYS A 58 10.27 -8.67 -0.45
CA CYS A 58 9.79 -10.04 -0.41
C CYS A 58 8.26 -10.12 -0.65
N GLY A 59 7.48 -9.23 -0.05
CA GLY A 59 6.04 -9.13 -0.29
C GLY A 59 5.71 -8.78 -1.74
N ALA A 60 6.43 -7.82 -2.32
CA ALA A 60 6.26 -7.43 -3.71
C ALA A 60 6.56 -8.57 -4.68
N LEU A 61 7.63 -9.34 -4.46
CA LEU A 61 7.97 -10.51 -5.27
C LEU A 61 6.88 -11.59 -5.20
N SER A 62 6.37 -11.88 -4.00
CA SER A 62 5.27 -12.84 -3.82
C SER A 62 4.00 -12.41 -4.56
N SER A 63 3.65 -11.12 -4.49
CA SER A 63 2.50 -10.58 -5.21
C SER A 63 2.71 -10.59 -6.73
N ALA A 64 3.94 -10.35 -7.20
CA ALA A 64 4.28 -10.41 -8.62
C ALA A 64 4.17 -11.85 -9.17
N GLU A 65 4.57 -12.85 -8.39
CA GLU A 65 4.40 -14.26 -8.76
C GLU A 65 2.92 -14.63 -8.86
N LEU A 66 2.10 -14.26 -7.88
CA LEU A 66 0.65 -14.46 -7.92
C LEU A 66 0.00 -13.77 -9.12
N ALA A 67 0.43 -12.55 -9.46
CA ALA A 67 -0.06 -11.83 -10.63
C ALA A 67 0.30 -12.53 -11.96
N SER A 68 1.42 -13.24 -12.01
CA SER A 68 1.83 -14.00 -13.19
C SER A 68 1.01 -15.28 -13.37
N VAL A 69 0.61 -15.92 -12.27
CA VAL A 69 -0.18 -17.16 -12.27
C VAL A 69 -1.67 -16.87 -12.48
N TYR A 70 -2.17 -15.81 -11.88
CA TYR A 70 -3.59 -15.41 -11.96
C TYR A 70 -3.73 -14.01 -12.60
N PRO A 71 -3.61 -13.89 -13.93
CA PRO A 71 -3.71 -12.61 -14.63
C PRO A 71 -5.17 -12.13 -14.74
N GLU A 72 -5.93 -12.24 -13.65
CA GLU A 72 -7.32 -11.83 -13.57
C GLU A 72 -7.44 -10.40 -13.02
N LEU A 73 -8.54 -9.74 -13.37
CA LEU A 73 -8.89 -8.44 -12.79
C LEU A 73 -9.34 -8.61 -11.35
N GLY A 74 -8.82 -7.76 -10.46
CA GLY A 74 -9.20 -7.77 -9.06
C GLY A 74 -8.03 -7.81 -8.07
N GLY A 75 -6.79 -7.97 -8.55
CA GLY A 75 -5.59 -7.96 -7.71
C GLY A 75 -5.71 -8.94 -6.54
N ASP A 76 -5.42 -8.47 -5.33
CA ASP A 76 -5.43 -9.29 -4.10
C ASP A 76 -6.75 -10.00 -3.84
N TYR A 77 -7.89 -9.39 -4.22
CA TYR A 77 -9.20 -10.03 -4.12
C TYR A 77 -9.29 -11.29 -5.00
N ALA A 78 -8.79 -11.22 -6.24
CA ALA A 78 -8.80 -12.35 -7.16
C ALA A 78 -7.85 -13.47 -6.67
N TYR A 79 -6.69 -13.10 -6.15
CA TYR A 79 -5.73 -14.05 -5.60
C TYR A 79 -6.28 -14.82 -4.39
N LEU A 80 -6.91 -14.10 -3.46
CA LEU A 80 -7.56 -14.71 -2.30
C LEU A 80 -8.76 -15.58 -2.71
N ARG A 81 -9.53 -15.16 -3.70
CA ARG A 81 -10.65 -15.93 -4.19
C ARG A 81 -10.23 -17.28 -4.79
N ASN A 82 -9.14 -17.28 -5.53
CA ASN A 82 -8.64 -18.48 -6.20
C ASN A 82 -7.87 -19.41 -5.24
N SER A 83 -7.17 -18.85 -4.24
CA SER A 83 -6.38 -19.65 -3.27
C SER A 83 -7.19 -20.13 -2.08
N PHE A 84 -8.02 -19.27 -1.48
CA PHE A 84 -8.74 -19.56 -0.22
C PHE A 84 -10.26 -19.62 -0.37
N GLY A 85 -10.78 -19.24 -1.55
CA GLY A 85 -12.20 -19.31 -1.85
C GLY A 85 -12.95 -17.99 -1.61
N LYS A 86 -14.23 -17.97 -2.03
CA LYS A 86 -15.08 -16.78 -2.07
C LYS A 86 -15.31 -16.10 -0.72
N ARG A 87 -15.35 -16.87 0.38
CA ARG A 87 -15.61 -16.34 1.73
C ARG A 87 -14.47 -15.44 2.20
N TRP A 88 -13.23 -15.86 2.02
CA TRP A 88 -12.04 -15.10 2.39
C TRP A 88 -11.85 -13.87 1.50
N ALA A 89 -12.10 -14.00 0.21
CA ALA A 89 -12.08 -12.86 -0.71
C ALA A 89 -13.13 -11.81 -0.34
N PHE A 90 -14.35 -12.24 0.04
CA PHE A 90 -15.38 -11.31 0.48
C PHE A 90 -14.98 -10.57 1.76
N LEU A 91 -14.46 -11.28 2.75
CA LEU A 91 -13.95 -10.66 3.99
C LEU A 91 -12.86 -9.63 3.69
N TYR A 92 -11.88 -9.97 2.86
CA TYR A 92 -10.83 -9.05 2.44
C TYR A 92 -11.40 -7.79 1.78
N GLY A 93 -12.29 -7.94 0.81
CA GLY A 93 -12.94 -6.81 0.13
C GLY A 93 -13.74 -5.94 1.10
N PHE A 94 -14.47 -6.55 2.04
CA PHE A 94 -15.22 -5.86 3.07
C PHE A 94 -14.29 -5.03 3.98
N PHE A 95 -13.24 -5.64 4.53
CA PHE A 95 -12.27 -4.95 5.37
C PHE A 95 -11.55 -3.83 4.62
N THR A 96 -11.16 -4.06 3.38
CA THR A 96 -10.50 -3.06 2.56
C THR A 96 -11.41 -1.85 2.34
N PHE A 97 -12.67 -2.09 1.98
CA PHE A 97 -13.62 -1.02 1.68
C PHE A 97 -14.05 -0.23 2.94
N PHE A 98 -14.38 -0.90 4.04
CA PHE A 98 -14.94 -0.25 5.23
C PHE A 98 -13.88 0.21 6.25
N ILE A 99 -12.71 -0.40 6.27
CA ILE A 99 -11.67 -0.10 7.27
C ILE A 99 -10.45 0.53 6.64
N THR A 100 -9.86 -0.10 5.61
CA THR A 100 -8.58 0.36 5.08
C THR A 100 -8.71 1.70 4.35
N PHE A 101 -9.68 1.85 3.45
CA PHE A 101 -9.87 3.11 2.73
C PHE A 101 -10.30 4.26 3.65
N PRO A 102 -11.37 4.15 4.45
CA PRO A 102 -11.76 5.24 5.35
C PRO A 102 -10.69 5.53 6.40
N GLY A 103 -10.02 4.50 6.93
CA GLY A 103 -8.94 4.65 7.90
C GLY A 103 -7.76 5.43 7.35
N SER A 104 -7.33 5.15 6.13
CA SER A 104 -6.23 5.88 5.49
C SER A 104 -6.58 7.36 5.22
N ILE A 105 -7.82 7.64 4.82
CA ILE A 105 -8.30 9.01 4.62
C ILE A 105 -8.37 9.76 5.96
N ALA A 106 -8.94 9.13 6.98
CA ALA A 106 -9.06 9.72 8.32
C ALA A 106 -7.68 10.03 8.93
N LEU A 107 -6.71 9.11 8.76
CA LEU A 107 -5.33 9.33 9.19
C LEU A 107 -4.71 10.53 8.46
N GLY A 108 -4.85 10.59 7.14
CA GLY A 108 -4.34 11.71 6.34
C GLY A 108 -4.92 13.06 6.76
N LEU A 109 -6.25 13.11 6.98
CA LEU A 109 -6.93 14.32 7.44
C LEU A 109 -6.50 14.73 8.85
N SER A 110 -6.40 13.78 9.79
CA SER A 110 -5.98 14.07 11.17
C SER A 110 -4.56 14.64 11.23
N LEU A 111 -3.65 14.10 10.44
CA LEU A 111 -2.29 14.64 10.32
C LEU A 111 -2.29 16.03 9.69
N ALA A 112 -3.05 16.25 8.62
CA ALA A 112 -3.16 17.56 7.98
C ALA A 112 -3.68 18.61 8.97
N VAL A 113 -4.74 18.31 9.72
CA VAL A 113 -5.29 19.22 10.72
C VAL A 113 -4.29 19.47 11.86
N HIS A 114 -3.59 18.45 12.33
CA HIS A 114 -2.61 18.60 13.41
C HIS A 114 -1.45 19.52 13.00
N TYR A 115 -0.90 19.32 11.82
CA TYR A 115 0.21 20.15 11.31
C TYR A 115 -0.23 21.56 10.93
N GLN A 116 -1.38 21.74 10.28
CA GLN A 116 -1.90 23.07 9.96
C GLN A 116 -2.40 23.82 11.20
N GLY A 117 -3.02 23.12 12.15
CA GLY A 117 -3.49 23.71 13.39
C GLY A 117 -2.36 24.36 14.19
N SER A 118 -1.18 23.73 14.27
CA SER A 118 -0.01 24.29 14.94
C SER A 118 0.59 25.52 14.24
N ILE A 119 0.34 25.69 12.93
CA ILE A 119 0.82 26.86 12.16
C ILE A 119 -0.17 28.02 12.27
N ILE A 120 -1.48 27.75 12.36
CA ILE A 120 -2.53 28.78 12.34
C ILE A 120 -2.87 29.25 13.76
N PHE A 121 -2.83 28.40 14.75
CA PHE A 121 -3.25 28.68 16.13
C PHE A 121 -2.09 28.66 17.16
N GLY A 122 -0.87 28.33 16.79
CA GLY A 122 0.33 28.42 17.61
C GLY A 122 1.03 29.72 17.38
#